data_af2c24c225ea3b8b7415b6efcef09adc
#
_entry.id   af2c24c225ea3b8b7415b6efcef09adc
#
_cell.length_a   1.000
_cell.length_b   1.000
_cell.length_c   1.000
_cell.angle_alpha   90.00
_cell.angle_beta   90.00
_cell.angle_gamma   90.00
#
_symmetry.space_group_name_H-M   'P 1'
#
loop_
_entity.id
_entity.type
_entity.pdbx_description
1 polymer ?
#
loop_
_entity_poly.entity_id
_entity_poly.type
_entity_poly.pdbx_seq_one_letter_code
_entity_poly.pdbx_strand_id
1 'polypeptide(L)'
;MIAQIIKRDGRHTAFELDKITNAIFQAAKASGGHDHDMAESLARQVEENLEKTLGDEIPTVEQIQDEVERVLVETGHARTAKRYILYRDERTRVREMNTRLMKVYEDLT
;
A
#
# COMPACT_ATOMS: atom_id res chain seq x y z
N MET A 1 -6.52 14.81 8.65
CA MET A 1 -5.54 13.77 9.01
C MET A 1 -6.24 12.43 9.14
N ILE A 2 -5.74 11.40 8.46
CA ILE A 2 -6.35 10.08 8.50
C ILE A 2 -5.90 9.36 9.77
N ALA A 3 -6.85 8.87 10.56
CA ALA A 3 -6.53 8.22 11.84
C ALA A 3 -6.53 6.69 11.72
N GLN A 4 -7.38 6.13 10.86
CA GLN A 4 -7.60 4.69 10.77
C GLN A 4 -7.68 4.21 9.34
N ILE A 5 -7.47 2.91 9.16
CA ILE A 5 -7.68 2.22 7.89
C ILE A 5 -8.53 0.97 8.14
N ILE A 6 -9.20 0.50 7.08
CA ILE A 6 -9.95 -0.75 7.11
C ILE A 6 -9.13 -1.81 6.38
N LYS A 7 -8.74 -2.84 7.11
CA LYS A 7 -8.01 -3.98 6.57
C LYS A 7 -8.90 -4.87 5.70
N ARG A 8 -8.29 -5.78 4.94
CA ARG A 8 -9.01 -6.68 4.02
C ARG A 8 -10.04 -7.56 4.73
N ASP A 9 -9.79 -7.91 5.99
CA ASP A 9 -10.70 -8.70 6.81
C ASP A 9 -11.76 -7.86 7.54
N GLY A 10 -11.82 -6.56 7.26
CA GLY A 10 -12.77 -5.63 7.86
C GLY A 10 -12.33 -5.01 9.17
N ARG A 11 -11.17 -5.39 9.71
CA ARG A 11 -10.67 -4.81 10.95
C ARG A 11 -10.21 -3.37 10.74
N HIS A 12 -10.43 -2.53 11.74
CA HIS A 12 -9.92 -1.17 11.76
C HIS A 12 -8.59 -1.15 12.50
N THR A 13 -7.58 -0.52 11.90
CA THR A 13 -6.27 -0.33 12.53
C THR A 13 -5.84 1.12 12.34
N ALA A 14 -4.79 1.53 13.07
CA ALA A 14 -4.25 2.87 12.92
C ALA A 14 -3.68 3.09 11.52
N PHE A 15 -3.87 4.31 11.00
CA PHE A 15 -3.20 4.74 9.79
C PHE A 15 -1.76 5.12 10.15
N GLU A 16 -0.80 4.52 9.45
CA GLU A 16 0.62 4.77 9.69
C GLU A 16 1.28 5.23 8.38
N LEU A 17 1.56 6.52 8.28
CA LEU A 17 2.17 7.11 7.08
C LEU A 17 3.52 6.48 6.77
N ASP A 18 4.29 6.12 7.79
CA ASP A 18 5.61 5.51 7.62
C ASP A 18 5.55 4.20 6.81
N LYS A 19 4.47 3.45 6.92
CA LYS A 19 4.30 2.22 6.14
C LYS A 19 4.18 2.51 4.65
N ILE A 20 3.49 3.59 4.29
CA ILE A 20 3.37 4.02 2.90
C ILE A 20 4.72 4.52 2.41
N THR A 21 5.40 5.33 3.20
CA THR A 21 6.74 5.83 2.89
C THR A 21 7.71 4.67 2.63
N ASN A 22 7.72 3.68 3.52
CA ASN A 22 8.61 2.53 3.39
C ASN A 22 8.28 1.69 2.15
N ALA A 23 7.02 1.49 1.85
CA ALA A 23 6.61 0.75 0.65
C ALA A 23 7.07 1.44 -0.63
N ILE A 24 6.90 2.76 -0.70
CA ILE A 24 7.35 3.57 -1.84
C ILE A 24 8.88 3.51 -1.93
N PHE A 25 9.58 3.67 -0.80
CA PHE A 25 11.03 3.65 -0.76
C PHE A 25 11.60 2.30 -1.22
N GLN A 26 11.02 1.19 -0.77
CA GLN A 26 11.45 -0.15 -1.21
C GLN A 26 11.23 -0.34 -2.70
N ALA A 27 10.11 0.12 -3.23
CA ALA A 27 9.84 0.09 -4.67
C ALA A 27 10.85 0.95 -5.45
N ALA A 28 11.19 2.12 -4.93
CA ALA A 28 12.18 3.01 -5.54
C ALA A 28 13.58 2.37 -5.53
N LYS A 29 13.97 1.74 -4.42
CA LYS A 29 15.25 1.03 -4.32
C LYS A 29 15.34 -0.10 -5.34
N ALA A 30 14.27 -0.84 -5.52
CA ALA A 30 14.21 -1.94 -6.50
C ALA A 30 14.37 -1.44 -7.94
N SER A 31 14.06 -0.17 -8.21
CA SER A 31 14.25 0.46 -9.53
C SER A 31 15.50 1.35 -9.59
N GLY A 32 16.37 1.29 -8.59
CA GLY A 32 17.65 2.00 -8.57
C GLY A 32 17.66 3.34 -7.85
N GLY A 33 16.55 3.74 -7.23
CA GLY A 33 16.46 4.99 -6.49
C GLY A 33 16.88 4.86 -5.03
N HIS A 34 17.28 5.97 -4.42
CA HIS A 34 17.73 5.99 -3.02
C HIS A 34 17.20 7.22 -2.25
N ASP A 35 16.22 7.92 -2.80
CA ASP A 35 15.74 9.17 -2.21
C ASP A 35 14.57 8.90 -1.25
N HIS A 36 14.90 8.78 0.03
CA HIS A 36 13.91 8.58 1.09
C HIS A 36 13.01 9.81 1.27
N ASP A 37 13.57 11.00 1.12
CA ASP A 37 12.79 12.25 1.26
C ASP A 37 11.71 12.35 0.19
N MET A 38 12.01 11.90 -1.02
CA MET A 38 11.02 11.84 -2.09
C MET A 38 9.91 10.84 -1.76
N ALA A 39 10.28 9.67 -1.23
CA ALA A 39 9.28 8.67 -0.81
C ALA A 39 8.36 9.24 0.26
N GLU A 40 8.90 9.97 1.23
CA GLU A 40 8.13 10.61 2.29
C GLU A 40 7.19 11.68 1.72
N SER A 41 7.67 12.51 0.81
CA SER A 41 6.88 13.53 0.13
C SER A 41 5.71 12.92 -0.65
N LEU A 42 5.98 11.83 -1.39
CA LEU A 42 4.96 11.12 -2.15
C LEU A 42 3.92 10.48 -1.23
N ALA A 43 4.35 9.92 -0.10
CA ALA A 43 3.43 9.35 0.88
C ALA A 43 2.48 10.41 1.47
N ARG A 44 2.99 11.60 1.75
CA ARG A 44 2.16 12.73 2.21
C ARG A 44 1.18 13.16 1.14
N GLN A 45 1.59 13.14 -0.13
CA GLN A 45 0.70 13.45 -1.23
C GLN A 45 -0.45 12.43 -1.31
N VAL A 46 -0.16 11.15 -1.09
CA VAL A 46 -1.18 10.10 -1.03
C VAL A 46 -2.19 10.39 0.07
N GLU A 47 -1.71 10.68 1.28
CA GLU A 47 -2.60 11.00 2.41
C GLU A 47 -3.47 12.22 2.10
N GLU A 48 -2.87 13.27 1.59
CA GLU A 48 -3.59 14.50 1.24
C GLU A 48 -4.67 14.26 0.20
N ASN A 49 -4.37 13.47 -0.83
CA ASN A 49 -5.33 13.12 -1.87
C ASN A 49 -6.49 12.29 -1.31
N LEU A 50 -6.19 11.35 -0.42
CA LEU A 50 -7.22 10.54 0.23
C LEU A 50 -8.14 11.38 1.09
N GLU A 51 -7.60 12.34 1.85
CA GLU A 51 -8.39 13.26 2.65
C GLU A 51 -9.35 14.08 1.79
N LYS A 52 -8.88 14.56 0.64
CA LYS A 52 -9.70 15.34 -0.29
C LYS A 52 -10.81 14.50 -0.92
N THR A 53 -10.52 13.25 -1.25
CA THR A 53 -11.45 12.37 -1.94
C THR A 53 -12.48 11.75 -1.00
N LEU A 54 -12.04 11.31 0.18
CA LEU A 54 -12.89 10.55 1.10
C LEU A 54 -13.53 11.38 2.21
N GLY A 55 -12.99 12.58 2.49
CA GLY A 55 -13.47 13.39 3.59
C GLY A 55 -13.30 12.66 4.92
N ASP A 56 -14.42 12.42 5.60
CA ASP A 56 -14.41 11.74 6.91
C ASP A 56 -14.47 10.21 6.80
N GLU A 57 -14.57 9.66 5.59
CA GLU A 57 -14.63 8.21 5.41
C GLU A 57 -13.27 7.58 5.72
N ILE A 58 -13.31 6.39 6.32
CA ILE A 58 -12.10 5.63 6.63
C ILE A 58 -11.68 4.88 5.36
N PRO A 59 -10.44 5.10 4.87
CA PRO A 59 -9.98 4.42 3.66
C PRO A 59 -9.74 2.93 3.90
N THR A 60 -9.98 2.13 2.87
CA THR A 60 -9.59 0.73 2.84
C THR A 60 -8.13 0.62 2.39
N VAL A 61 -7.51 -0.54 2.67
CA VAL A 61 -6.15 -0.82 2.19
C VAL A 61 -6.08 -0.70 0.66
N GLU A 62 -7.08 -1.21 -0.04
CA GLU A 62 -7.12 -1.15 -1.50
C GLU A 62 -7.18 0.29 -2.02
N GLN A 63 -7.97 1.14 -1.39
CA GLN A 63 -8.05 2.55 -1.76
C GLN A 63 -6.72 3.26 -1.58
N ILE A 64 -6.01 2.96 -0.48
CA ILE A 64 -4.68 3.50 -0.23
C ILE A 64 -3.69 3.04 -1.31
N GLN A 65 -3.69 1.74 -1.61
CA GLN A 65 -2.78 1.18 -2.60
C GLN A 65 -3.05 1.74 -4.00
N ASP A 66 -4.30 1.89 -4.37
CA ASP A 66 -4.68 2.49 -5.65
C ASP A 66 -4.19 3.94 -5.75
N GLU A 67 -4.29 4.69 -4.65
CA GLU A 67 -3.83 6.08 -4.62
C GLU A 67 -2.31 6.17 -4.68
N VAL A 68 -1.58 5.24 -4.04
CA VAL A 68 -0.13 5.17 -4.17
C VAL A 68 0.28 4.97 -5.63
N GLU A 69 -0.35 4.01 -6.31
CA GLU A 69 -0.08 3.75 -7.73
C GLU A 69 -0.34 5.00 -8.57
N ARG A 70 -1.47 5.65 -8.34
CA ARG A 70 -1.85 6.85 -9.08
C ARG A 70 -0.84 7.97 -8.90
N VAL A 71 -0.45 8.26 -7.67
CA VAL A 71 0.52 9.31 -7.35
C VAL A 71 1.87 9.02 -8.02
N LEU A 72 2.33 7.77 -7.95
CA LEU A 72 3.61 7.38 -8.58
C LEU A 72 3.58 7.57 -10.10
N VAL A 73 2.48 7.20 -10.75
CA VAL A 73 2.33 7.37 -12.20
C VAL A 73 2.24 8.87 -12.57
N GLU A 74 1.39 9.62 -11.88
CA GLU A 74 1.15 11.03 -12.18
C GLU A 74 2.38 11.92 -11.93
N THR A 75 3.24 11.53 -10.99
CA THR A 75 4.46 12.29 -10.69
C THR A 75 5.66 11.84 -11.53
N GLY A 76 5.45 10.96 -12.51
CA GLY A 76 6.51 10.53 -13.43
C GLY A 76 7.41 9.42 -12.91
N HIS A 77 7.02 8.72 -11.85
CA HIS A 77 7.79 7.62 -11.26
C HIS A 77 7.31 6.25 -11.78
N ALA A 78 7.29 6.10 -13.10
CA ALA A 78 6.72 4.90 -13.73
C ALA A 78 7.44 3.61 -13.34
N ARG A 79 8.76 3.64 -13.21
CA ARG A 79 9.55 2.45 -12.80
C ARG A 79 9.23 2.04 -11.37
N THR A 80 9.14 3.02 -10.48
CA THR A 80 8.76 2.80 -9.08
C THR A 80 7.33 2.28 -9.00
N ALA A 81 6.41 2.85 -9.78
CA ALA A 81 5.03 2.40 -9.84
C ALA A 81 4.95 0.93 -10.24
N LYS A 82 5.69 0.52 -11.26
CA LYS A 82 5.74 -0.87 -11.72
C LYS A 82 6.21 -1.81 -10.61
N ARG A 83 7.27 -1.45 -9.90
CA ARG A 83 7.77 -2.25 -8.79
C ARG A 83 6.78 -2.34 -7.64
N TYR A 84 6.10 -1.25 -7.36
CA TYR A 84 5.07 -1.22 -6.32
C TYR A 84 3.90 -2.14 -6.67
N ILE A 85 3.42 -2.11 -7.91
CA ILE A 85 2.33 -2.96 -8.39
C ILE A 85 2.73 -4.44 -8.29
N LEU A 86 3.94 -4.79 -8.69
CA LEU A 86 4.45 -6.16 -8.61
C LEU A 86 4.55 -6.63 -7.15
N TYR A 87 5.02 -5.76 -6.26
CA TYR A 87 5.10 -6.06 -4.82
C TYR A 87 3.70 -6.29 -4.22
N ARG A 88 2.75 -5.43 -4.58
CA ARG A 88 1.36 -5.56 -4.14
C ARG A 88 0.75 -6.89 -4.58
N ASP A 89 0.96 -7.26 -5.84
CA ASP A 89 0.47 -8.52 -6.40
C ASP A 89 1.10 -9.73 -5.70
N GLU A 90 2.39 -9.70 -5.48
CA GLU A 90 3.11 -10.77 -4.80
C GLU A 90 2.60 -10.96 -3.37
N ARG A 91 2.41 -9.87 -2.64
CA ARG A 91 1.86 -9.92 -1.28
C ARG A 91 0.47 -10.53 -1.27
N THR A 92 -0.36 -10.21 -2.24
CA THR A 92 -1.70 -10.77 -2.37
C THR A 92 -1.64 -12.28 -2.62
N ARG A 93 -0.77 -12.73 -3.53
CA ARG A 93 -0.59 -14.15 -3.82
C ARG A 93 -0.11 -14.94 -2.61
N VAL A 94 0.87 -14.40 -1.89
CA VAL A 94 1.40 -15.06 -0.68
C VAL A 94 0.30 -15.19 0.36
N ARG A 95 -0.50 -14.14 0.55
CA ARG A 95 -1.62 -14.17 1.51
C ARG A 95 -2.65 -15.22 1.13
N GLU A 96 -3.03 -15.29 -0.15
CA GLU A 96 -3.99 -16.29 -0.65
C GLU A 96 -3.46 -17.70 -0.48
N MET A 97 -2.17 -17.92 -0.79
CA MET A 97 -1.52 -19.21 -0.62
C MET A 97 -1.53 -19.64 0.85
N ASN A 98 -1.18 -18.74 1.76
CA ASN A 98 -1.19 -19.02 3.19
C ASN A 98 -2.59 -19.39 3.68
N THR A 99 -3.61 -18.70 3.19
CA THR A 99 -5.00 -19.00 3.53
C THR A 99 -5.40 -20.40 3.07
N ARG A 100 -5.00 -20.80 1.85
CA ARG A 100 -5.26 -22.14 1.33
C ARG A 100 -4.55 -23.22 2.13
N LEU A 101 -3.28 -22.98 2.48
CA LEU A 101 -2.49 -23.91 3.28
C LEU A 101 -3.10 -24.11 4.67
N MET A 102 -3.54 -23.03 5.31
CA MET A 102 -4.20 -23.09 6.61
C MET A 102 -5.49 -23.90 6.53
N LYS A 103 -6.28 -23.70 5.49
CA LYS A 103 -7.51 -24.45 5.30
C LYS A 103 -7.25 -25.94 5.10
N VAL A 104 -6.25 -26.30 4.31
CA VAL A 104 -5.86 -27.70 4.11
C VAL A 104 -5.42 -28.32 5.43
N TYR A 105 -4.62 -27.60 6.20
CA TYR A 105 -4.17 -28.05 7.51
C TYR A 105 -5.34 -28.29 8.46
N GLU A 106 -6.30 -27.39 8.51
CA GLU A 106 -7.49 -27.52 9.33
C GLU A 106 -8.33 -28.73 8.93
N ASP A 107 -8.45 -28.98 7.62
CA ASP A 107 -9.21 -30.13 7.09
C ASP A 107 -8.55 -31.47 7.43
N LEU A 108 -7.23 -31.49 7.64
CA LEU A 108 -6.48 -32.69 7.99
C LEU A 108 -6.51 -33.02 9.48
N THR A 109 -6.85 -32.06 10.32
CA THR A 109 -6.93 -32.24 11.77
C THR A 109 -8.35 -32.41 12.23
#